data_0cd21d8e55cc2c9193c2ac1a471f86bc
#
_entry.id   0cd21d8e55cc2c9193c2ac1a471f86bc
#
_cell.length_a   1.000
_cell.length_b   1.000
_cell.length_c   1.000
_cell.angle_alpha   90.00
_cell.angle_beta   90.00
_cell.angle_gamma   90.00
#
_symmetry.space_group_name_H-M   'P 1'
#
loop_
_entity.id
_entity.type
_entity.pdbx_description
1 polymer ?
#
loop_
_entity_poly.entity_id
_entity_poly.type
_entity_poly.pdbx_seq_one_letter_code
_entity_poly.pdbx_strand_id
1 'polypeptide(L)'
;MNYQYLLRQIYSTEKSESQKTAVIENPYDLDSHEQKSINSSYDLSVLNTSIPAQEIVEMVQNAIVNDRKSQGKEKGIRILFYGLSGSGKTNLAHYIADAIGKKLLCKNASGILGMLVGESEKNIAKAFEEAKEQKKILLFDEVDSFFRERSYASQSWEITLVNEFLTQMEKFEGIVICTTNLRNIMDKAMQRRFHIMVEFKALKDEGVESLLGKYFPHFDFSEEDIRRISRFQSATPGDFGNLSSRLRFMNQEKVTETYITEELCKMQEEKEFGKRSIGFRD
;
A
#
# COMPACT_ATOMS: atom_id res chain seq x y z
N MET A 1 6.69 44.05 7.04
CA MET A 1 7.60 43.20 7.83
C MET A 1 8.35 42.29 6.86
N ASN A 2 9.68 42.41 6.80
CA ASN A 2 10.47 41.98 5.64
C ASN A 2 10.75 40.48 5.73
N TYR A 3 10.40 39.70 4.68
CA TYR A 3 10.56 38.27 4.55
C TYR A 3 12.02 37.77 4.77
N GLN A 4 12.97 38.59 4.47
CA GLN A 4 14.40 38.38 4.74
C GLN A 4 14.77 38.34 6.24
N TYR A 5 13.98 38.95 7.10
CA TYR A 5 14.23 38.96 8.55
C TYR A 5 13.79 37.63 9.20
N LEU A 6 12.72 37.03 8.71
CA LEU A 6 12.22 35.72 9.17
C LEU A 6 13.17 34.58 8.80
N LEU A 7 13.77 34.61 7.61
CA LEU A 7 14.72 33.60 7.19
C LEU A 7 16.00 33.63 8.02
N ARG A 8 16.45 34.80 8.47
CA ARG A 8 17.65 34.90 9.34
C ARG A 8 17.41 34.35 10.75
N GLN A 9 16.21 34.42 11.29
CA GLN A 9 15.91 33.82 12.60
C GLN A 9 15.84 32.30 12.54
N ILE A 10 15.40 31.72 11.43
CA ILE A 10 15.32 30.25 11.25
C ILE A 10 16.73 29.65 11.11
N TYR A 11 17.65 30.36 10.43
CA TYR A 11 19.03 29.86 10.21
C TYR A 11 20.02 30.20 11.34
N SER A 12 19.63 31.01 12.33
CA SER A 12 20.51 31.37 13.47
C SER A 12 20.38 30.46 14.68
N THR A 13 19.40 29.55 14.73
CA THR A 13 19.17 28.63 15.85
C THR A 13 19.85 27.25 15.67
N GLU A 14 20.52 27.00 14.54
CA GLU A 14 21.21 25.71 14.27
C GLU A 14 22.73 25.75 14.36
N LYS A 15 23.33 26.74 15.05
CA LYS A 15 24.76 26.75 15.28
C LYS A 15 25.09 26.74 16.76
N SER A 16 24.85 25.62 17.43
CA SER A 16 25.62 25.15 18.58
C SER A 16 25.17 23.71 18.89
N GLU A 17 25.96 22.75 18.43
CA GLU A 17 26.47 21.62 19.19
C GLU A 17 27.02 20.51 18.28
N SER A 18 28.27 20.19 18.61
CA SER A 18 29.02 18.95 18.37
C SER A 18 29.39 18.54 16.93
N GLN A 19 30.63 18.85 16.63
CA GLN A 19 31.47 18.06 15.74
C GLN A 19 31.43 16.57 16.14
N LYS A 20 30.82 15.76 15.30
CA LYS A 20 31.13 14.33 15.18
C LYS A 20 31.25 14.01 13.69
N THR A 21 32.35 13.38 13.37
CA THR A 21 32.81 12.87 12.09
C THR A 21 31.68 12.42 11.19
N ALA A 22 31.44 13.16 10.11
CA ALA A 22 30.47 12.77 9.08
C ALA A 22 31.11 11.64 8.25
N VAL A 23 30.62 10.44 8.43
CA VAL A 23 30.67 9.39 7.41
C VAL A 23 29.76 9.87 6.29
N ILE A 24 30.28 10.01 5.08
CA ILE A 24 29.52 10.38 3.88
C ILE A 24 28.60 9.19 3.60
N GLU A 25 27.38 9.25 4.08
CA GLU A 25 26.31 8.32 3.71
C GLU A 25 25.89 8.59 2.26
N ASN A 26 25.79 7.51 1.51
CA ASN A 26 25.45 7.47 0.09
C ASN A 26 24.07 8.13 -0.11
N PRO A 27 23.90 9.18 -0.96
CA PRO A 27 22.62 9.86 -1.13
C PRO A 27 21.52 9.02 -1.83
N TYR A 28 21.77 7.76 -2.10
CA TYR A 28 20.82 6.81 -2.68
C TYR A 28 20.29 5.75 -1.71
N ASP A 29 20.57 5.86 -0.41
CA ASP A 29 19.90 5.04 0.60
C ASP A 29 18.47 5.56 0.83
N LEU A 30 17.55 5.06 0.00
CA LEU A 30 16.09 5.28 0.09
C LEU A 30 15.43 4.50 1.24
N ASP A 31 16.21 4.00 2.20
CA ASP A 31 15.75 3.12 3.29
C ASP A 31 15.24 3.85 4.54
N SER A 32 15.06 5.17 4.51
CA SER A 32 14.50 5.92 5.65
C SER A 32 13.04 6.35 5.42
N HIS A 33 12.16 5.46 4.99
CA HIS A 33 10.77 5.60 5.36
C HIS A 33 10.65 5.16 6.83
N GLU A 34 10.89 6.11 7.75
CA GLU A 34 10.48 6.00 9.13
C GLU A 34 9.06 5.43 9.16
N GLN A 35 8.89 4.35 9.92
CA GLN A 35 7.59 3.79 10.22
C GLN A 35 6.72 4.92 10.79
N LYS A 36 5.91 5.56 9.96
CA LYS A 36 4.76 6.28 10.44
C LYS A 36 3.91 5.21 11.12
N SER A 37 3.94 5.19 12.46
CA SER A 37 2.93 4.48 13.23
C SER A 37 1.59 4.92 12.63
N ILE A 38 0.84 3.98 12.05
CA ILE A 38 -0.50 4.28 11.60
C ILE A 38 -1.21 4.66 12.87
N ASN A 39 -1.58 5.95 12.97
CA ASN A 39 -2.31 6.50 14.09
C ASN A 39 -3.42 5.50 14.46
N SER A 40 -3.67 5.36 15.76
CA SER A 40 -4.74 4.57 16.39
C SER A 40 -6.16 4.85 15.85
N SER A 41 -6.29 5.63 14.81
CA SER A 41 -7.51 6.06 14.10
C SER A 41 -7.73 5.39 12.73
N TYR A 42 -6.97 4.31 12.38
CA TYR A 42 -7.26 3.60 11.14
C TYR A 42 -8.49 2.73 11.32
N ASP A 43 -9.59 3.19 10.74
CA ASP A 43 -10.87 2.49 10.82
C ASP A 43 -10.94 1.39 9.74
N LEU A 44 -10.86 0.14 10.19
CA LEU A 44 -10.98 -1.03 9.32
C LEU A 44 -12.37 -1.18 8.71
N SER A 45 -13.41 -0.62 9.35
CA SER A 45 -14.80 -0.76 8.88
C SER A 45 -15.04 -0.07 7.55
N VAL A 46 -14.18 0.92 7.20
CA VAL A 46 -14.22 1.61 5.92
C VAL A 46 -13.84 0.70 4.75
N LEU A 47 -13.05 -0.36 5.00
CA LEU A 47 -12.53 -1.22 3.95
C LEU A 47 -13.61 -2.17 3.41
N ASN A 48 -13.80 -2.17 2.10
CA ASN A 48 -14.60 -3.17 1.41
C ASN A 48 -13.71 -4.28 0.86
N THR A 49 -13.51 -5.32 1.65
CA THR A 49 -12.64 -6.47 1.34
C THR A 49 -13.43 -7.75 1.20
N SER A 50 -12.90 -8.73 0.44
CA SER A 50 -13.54 -10.06 0.26
C SER A 50 -13.57 -10.90 1.54
N ILE A 51 -12.65 -10.64 2.46
CA ILE A 51 -12.59 -11.18 3.82
C ILE A 51 -12.57 -9.96 4.75
N PRO A 52 -13.40 -9.89 5.80
CA PRO A 52 -13.37 -8.78 6.74
C PRO A 52 -11.96 -8.52 7.28
N ALA A 53 -11.54 -7.26 7.33
CA ALA A 53 -10.16 -6.92 7.71
C ALA A 53 -9.80 -7.41 9.10
N GLN A 54 -10.74 -7.39 10.05
CA GLN A 54 -10.55 -7.92 11.39
C GLN A 54 -10.30 -9.44 11.38
N GLU A 55 -11.04 -10.19 10.56
CA GLU A 55 -10.87 -11.64 10.42
C GLU A 55 -9.48 -12.00 9.87
N ILE A 56 -8.93 -11.18 8.95
CA ILE A 56 -7.57 -11.39 8.43
C ILE A 56 -6.54 -11.29 9.56
N VAL A 57 -6.68 -10.31 10.45
CA VAL A 57 -5.81 -10.16 11.62
C VAL A 57 -5.88 -11.40 12.51
N GLU A 58 -7.09 -11.87 12.81
CA GLU A 58 -7.32 -13.05 13.61
C GLU A 58 -6.73 -14.32 12.97
N MET A 59 -6.87 -14.49 11.65
CA MET A 59 -6.27 -15.59 10.91
C MET A 59 -4.73 -15.61 11.06
N VAL A 60 -4.09 -14.45 10.96
CA VAL A 60 -2.63 -14.32 11.10
C VAL A 60 -2.21 -14.63 12.55
N GLN A 61 -2.92 -14.09 13.54
CA GLN A 61 -2.65 -14.37 14.97
C GLN A 61 -2.80 -15.85 15.28
N ASN A 62 -3.87 -16.48 14.80
CA ASN A 62 -4.12 -17.91 15.00
C ASN A 62 -3.04 -18.79 14.34
N ALA A 63 -2.58 -18.44 13.14
CA ALA A 63 -1.50 -19.16 12.47
C ALA A 63 -0.21 -19.13 13.31
N ILE A 64 0.17 -17.95 13.84
CA ILE A 64 1.35 -17.79 14.71
C ILE A 64 1.21 -18.65 15.99
N VAL A 65 0.03 -18.65 16.62
CA VAL A 65 -0.21 -19.43 17.84
C VAL A 65 -0.15 -20.92 17.58
N ASN A 66 -0.73 -21.39 16.46
CA ASN A 66 -0.76 -22.80 16.09
C ASN A 66 0.64 -23.33 15.74
N ASP A 67 1.45 -22.54 15.05
CA ASP A 67 2.83 -22.89 14.73
C ASP A 67 3.68 -23.07 16.01
N ARG A 68 3.51 -22.20 17.00
CA ARG A 68 4.18 -22.32 18.31
C ARG A 68 3.78 -23.57 19.09
N LYS A 69 2.52 -24.01 18.99
CA LYS A 69 2.00 -25.19 19.69
C LYS A 69 2.48 -26.49 19.06
N SER A 70 2.72 -26.53 17.76
CA SER A 70 3.03 -27.75 17.01
C SER A 70 4.48 -28.22 17.13
N GLN A 71 5.33 -27.57 17.94
CA GLN A 71 6.77 -27.85 18.10
C GLN A 71 7.53 -28.02 16.78
N GLY A 72 6.94 -27.61 15.68
CA GLY A 72 7.48 -27.66 14.35
C GLY A 72 8.18 -26.35 13.96
N LYS A 73 8.84 -26.39 12.80
CA LYS A 73 9.35 -25.18 12.17
C LYS A 73 8.18 -24.22 11.88
N GLU A 74 8.37 -22.93 12.18
CA GLU A 74 7.41 -21.89 11.79
C GLU A 74 7.15 -22.04 10.27
N LYS A 75 5.88 -22.24 9.91
CA LYS A 75 5.45 -22.27 8.51
C LYS A 75 5.19 -20.84 8.09
N GLY A 76 5.89 -20.37 7.07
CA GLY A 76 5.72 -19.01 6.59
C GLY A 76 4.26 -18.71 6.21
N ILE A 77 3.80 -17.48 6.49
CA ILE A 77 2.45 -17.02 6.12
C ILE A 77 2.60 -16.12 4.88
N ARG A 78 1.87 -16.45 3.81
CA ARG A 78 1.89 -15.73 2.53
C ARG A 78 0.54 -15.13 2.24
N ILE A 79 0.48 -13.81 2.16
CA ILE A 79 -0.75 -13.04 1.99
C ILE A 79 -0.65 -12.20 0.73
N LEU A 80 -1.72 -12.17 -0.05
CA LEU A 80 -1.86 -11.32 -1.20
C LEU A 80 -3.04 -10.38 -1.03
N PHE A 81 -2.78 -9.08 -1.15
CA PHE A 81 -3.78 -8.04 -1.26
C PHE A 81 -3.85 -7.55 -2.71
N TYR A 82 -5.00 -7.67 -3.35
CA TYR A 82 -5.18 -7.25 -4.73
C TYR A 82 -6.45 -6.42 -4.92
N GLY A 83 -6.49 -5.58 -5.92
CA GLY A 83 -7.66 -4.76 -6.23
C GLY A 83 -7.33 -3.29 -6.46
N LEU A 84 -8.32 -2.42 -6.30
CA LEU A 84 -8.25 -1.02 -6.70
C LEU A 84 -7.06 -0.27 -6.07
N SER A 85 -6.42 0.61 -6.85
CA SER A 85 -5.40 1.52 -6.32
C SER A 85 -6.03 2.49 -5.31
N GLY A 86 -5.30 2.84 -4.25
CA GLY A 86 -5.81 3.72 -3.19
C GLY A 86 -6.84 3.08 -2.25
N SER A 87 -7.10 1.77 -2.35
CA SER A 87 -8.10 1.05 -1.53
C SER A 87 -7.63 0.71 -0.11
N GLY A 88 -6.38 1.02 0.27
CA GLY A 88 -5.88 0.79 1.63
C GLY A 88 -5.07 -0.50 1.83
N LYS A 89 -4.63 -1.19 0.76
CA LYS A 89 -3.84 -2.45 0.83
C LYS A 89 -2.61 -2.33 1.70
N THR A 90 -1.77 -1.35 1.44
CA THR A 90 -0.54 -1.08 2.19
C THR A 90 -0.84 -0.70 3.64
N ASN A 91 -1.92 0.08 3.88
CA ASN A 91 -2.34 0.46 5.22
C ASN A 91 -2.80 -0.76 6.06
N LEU A 92 -3.52 -1.72 5.44
CA LEU A 92 -3.89 -2.94 6.14
C LEU A 92 -2.67 -3.80 6.49
N ALA A 93 -1.64 -3.84 5.63
CA ALA A 93 -0.39 -4.54 5.94
C ALA A 93 0.31 -3.93 7.16
N HIS A 94 0.36 -2.60 7.28
CA HIS A 94 0.87 -1.92 8.47
C HIS A 94 0.02 -2.23 9.70
N TYR A 95 -1.32 -2.16 9.56
CA TYR A 95 -2.21 -2.47 10.68
C TYR A 95 -2.02 -3.89 11.21
N ILE A 96 -1.87 -4.88 10.32
CA ILE A 96 -1.56 -6.28 10.72
C ILE A 96 -0.25 -6.33 11.49
N ALA A 97 0.79 -5.65 11.02
CA ALA A 97 2.09 -5.63 11.67
C ALA A 97 1.98 -5.08 13.11
N ASP A 98 1.29 -3.95 13.27
CA ASP A 98 1.06 -3.33 14.57
C ASP A 98 0.22 -4.25 15.50
N ALA A 99 -0.85 -4.86 14.96
CA ALA A 99 -1.75 -5.74 15.71
C ALA A 99 -1.06 -7.02 16.25
N ILE A 100 -0.01 -7.50 15.59
CA ILE A 100 0.77 -8.66 16.04
C ILE A 100 2.11 -8.28 16.71
N GLY A 101 2.36 -6.98 16.88
CA GLY A 101 3.56 -6.45 17.55
C GLY A 101 4.86 -6.70 16.78
N LYS A 102 4.80 -6.78 15.44
CA LYS A 102 5.98 -6.94 14.59
C LYS A 102 6.24 -5.68 13.75
N LYS A 103 7.50 -5.42 13.45
CA LYS A 103 7.87 -4.36 12.51
C LYS A 103 7.67 -4.83 11.08
N LEU A 104 7.35 -3.89 10.18
CA LEU A 104 7.22 -4.12 8.75
C LEU A 104 8.49 -3.69 8.03
N LEU A 105 9.00 -4.53 7.14
CA LEU A 105 10.01 -4.17 6.16
C LEU A 105 9.31 -4.01 4.81
N CYS A 106 9.17 -2.77 4.36
CA CYS A 106 8.51 -2.46 3.11
C CYS A 106 9.55 -2.37 1.98
N LYS A 107 9.33 -3.10 0.91
CA LYS A 107 10.12 -3.05 -0.33
C LYS A 107 9.17 -2.77 -1.48
N ASN A 108 9.43 -1.69 -2.21
CA ASN A 108 8.72 -1.45 -3.47
C ASN A 108 9.30 -2.36 -4.55
N ALA A 109 8.46 -3.12 -5.23
CA ALA A 109 8.90 -4.08 -6.24
C ALA A 109 9.66 -3.40 -7.39
N SER A 110 9.29 -2.18 -7.78
CA SER A 110 10.03 -1.43 -8.81
C SER A 110 11.45 -1.04 -8.38
N GLY A 111 11.67 -0.81 -7.07
CA GLY A 111 13.00 -0.49 -6.51
C GLY A 111 13.94 -1.70 -6.39
N ILE A 112 13.39 -2.92 -6.53
CA ILE A 112 14.18 -4.16 -6.51
C ILE A 112 14.75 -4.50 -7.89
N LEU A 113 14.09 -4.02 -8.96
CA LEU A 113 14.53 -4.26 -10.32
C LEU A 113 15.89 -3.56 -10.55
N GLY A 114 16.91 -4.35 -10.86
CA GLY A 114 18.25 -3.87 -11.18
C GLY A 114 18.45 -3.68 -12.68
N MET A 115 19.44 -2.88 -13.03
CA MET A 115 19.83 -2.65 -14.44
C MET A 115 20.61 -3.83 -15.06
N LEU A 116 21.24 -4.63 -14.22
CA LEU A 116 22.10 -5.74 -14.65
C LEU A 116 21.40 -7.08 -14.46
N VAL A 117 21.67 -8.02 -15.34
CA VAL A 117 21.15 -9.40 -15.26
C VAL A 117 21.63 -10.05 -13.95
N GLY A 118 20.72 -10.63 -13.18
CA GLY A 118 21.01 -11.25 -11.89
C GLY A 118 21.07 -10.30 -10.70
N GLU A 119 20.94 -8.99 -10.90
CA GLU A 119 20.89 -8.01 -9.81
C GLU A 119 19.54 -8.05 -9.09
N SER A 120 18.46 -8.13 -9.86
CA SER A 120 17.09 -8.22 -9.32
C SER A 120 16.90 -9.46 -8.44
N GLU A 121 17.40 -10.62 -8.87
CA GLU A 121 17.35 -11.86 -8.10
C GLU A 121 18.13 -11.74 -6.79
N LYS A 122 19.30 -11.12 -6.81
CA LYS A 122 20.09 -10.85 -5.61
C LYS A 122 19.37 -9.90 -4.65
N ASN A 123 18.73 -8.86 -5.18
CA ASN A 123 17.97 -7.90 -4.38
C ASN A 123 16.74 -8.54 -3.73
N ILE A 124 16.06 -9.45 -4.43
CA ILE A 124 14.97 -10.26 -3.86
C ILE A 124 15.50 -11.11 -2.72
N ALA A 125 16.55 -11.90 -2.94
CA ALA A 125 17.12 -12.77 -1.91
C ALA A 125 17.56 -11.97 -0.67
N LYS A 126 18.22 -10.82 -0.87
CA LYS A 126 18.64 -9.91 0.19
C LYS A 126 17.45 -9.38 1.00
N ALA A 127 16.32 -9.04 0.36
CA ALA A 127 15.14 -8.57 1.06
C ALA A 127 14.54 -9.63 2.00
N PHE A 128 14.48 -10.90 1.55
CA PHE A 128 14.04 -12.01 2.38
C PHE A 128 15.02 -12.30 3.54
N GLU A 129 16.32 -12.25 3.29
CA GLU A 129 17.34 -12.45 4.31
C GLU A 129 17.28 -11.34 5.38
N GLU A 130 17.20 -10.07 4.98
CA GLU A 130 17.04 -8.93 5.87
C GLU A 130 15.78 -9.06 6.74
N ALA A 131 14.64 -9.44 6.16
CA ALA A 131 13.41 -9.65 6.91
C ALA A 131 13.53 -10.79 7.92
N LYS A 132 14.25 -11.87 7.57
CA LYS A 132 14.51 -13.01 8.45
C LYS A 132 15.41 -12.62 9.62
N GLU A 133 16.53 -11.97 9.37
CA GLU A 133 17.49 -11.54 10.40
C GLU A 133 16.84 -10.56 11.39
N GLN A 134 16.07 -9.62 10.87
CA GLN A 134 15.39 -8.60 11.68
C GLN A 134 14.05 -9.06 12.25
N LYS A 135 13.61 -10.31 11.97
CA LYS A 135 12.32 -10.88 12.40
C LYS A 135 11.12 -10.00 12.06
N LYS A 136 11.19 -9.28 10.95
CA LYS A 136 10.15 -8.38 10.44
C LYS A 136 9.16 -9.11 9.52
N ILE A 137 7.97 -8.54 9.37
CA ILE A 137 7.09 -8.87 8.26
C ILE A 137 7.66 -8.25 7.00
N LEU A 138 7.72 -9.00 5.91
CA LEU A 138 8.17 -8.49 4.62
C LEU A 138 6.96 -8.09 3.77
N LEU A 139 6.87 -6.82 3.42
CA LEU A 139 5.89 -6.28 2.49
C LEU A 139 6.56 -6.00 1.16
N PHE A 140 6.10 -6.66 0.11
CA PHE A 140 6.38 -6.27 -1.27
C PHE A 140 5.19 -5.47 -1.80
N ASP A 141 5.39 -4.17 -1.93
CA ASP A 141 4.35 -3.27 -2.44
C ASP A 141 4.45 -3.17 -3.96
N GLU A 142 3.29 -3.18 -4.63
CA GLU A 142 3.17 -3.07 -6.08
C GLU A 142 3.96 -4.14 -6.87
N VAL A 143 3.77 -5.42 -6.52
CA VAL A 143 4.41 -6.55 -7.24
C VAL A 143 3.98 -6.67 -8.71
N ASP A 144 3.15 -5.76 -9.19
CA ASP A 144 2.72 -5.63 -10.58
C ASP A 144 3.90 -5.63 -11.55
N SER A 145 5.00 -4.97 -11.17
CA SER A 145 6.23 -4.90 -11.96
C SER A 145 6.86 -6.26 -12.19
N PHE A 146 6.81 -7.17 -11.20
CA PHE A 146 7.32 -8.54 -11.37
C PHE A 146 6.41 -9.41 -12.24
N PHE A 147 5.09 -9.17 -12.21
CA PHE A 147 4.12 -10.06 -12.83
C PHE A 147 3.72 -9.65 -14.25
N ARG A 148 3.78 -8.36 -14.59
CA ARG A 148 3.49 -7.87 -15.94
C ARG A 148 4.41 -8.46 -16.98
N GLU A 149 5.67 -8.58 -16.64
CA GLU A 149 6.70 -9.08 -17.53
C GLU A 149 6.44 -10.51 -17.98
N ARG A 150 5.80 -11.35 -17.16
CA ARG A 150 5.50 -12.75 -17.51
C ARG A 150 4.43 -12.91 -18.60
N SER A 151 3.43 -12.03 -18.64
CA SER A 151 2.33 -12.11 -19.64
C SER A 151 2.79 -11.70 -21.04
N TYR A 152 3.85 -10.90 -21.13
CA TYR A 152 4.45 -10.39 -22.37
C TYR A 152 5.89 -10.87 -22.51
N ALA A 153 6.33 -11.83 -21.70
CA ALA A 153 7.71 -12.30 -21.65
C ALA A 153 8.13 -12.88 -23.02
N SER A 154 8.82 -12.06 -23.78
CA SER A 154 9.58 -12.47 -24.96
C SER A 154 10.99 -12.93 -24.60
N GLN A 155 11.41 -12.76 -23.33
CA GLN A 155 12.77 -13.02 -22.88
C GLN A 155 12.82 -13.91 -21.63
N SER A 156 13.75 -14.85 -21.61
CA SER A 156 13.87 -15.90 -20.57
C SER A 156 14.20 -15.37 -19.17
N TRP A 157 14.85 -14.21 -19.03
CA TRP A 157 15.25 -13.64 -17.74
C TRP A 157 14.06 -13.14 -16.90
N GLU A 158 12.97 -12.68 -17.53
CA GLU A 158 11.74 -12.25 -16.86
C GLU A 158 11.08 -13.42 -16.11
N ILE A 159 11.07 -14.60 -16.74
CA ILE A 159 10.57 -15.84 -16.13
C ILE A 159 11.42 -16.23 -14.93
N THR A 160 12.73 -16.00 -15.01
CA THR A 160 13.68 -16.35 -13.94
C THR A 160 13.44 -15.50 -12.69
N LEU A 161 13.21 -14.18 -12.85
CA LEU A 161 12.93 -13.25 -11.76
C LEU A 161 11.69 -13.68 -10.95
N VAL A 162 10.58 -13.95 -11.65
CA VAL A 162 9.34 -14.40 -11.00
C VAL A 162 9.52 -15.73 -10.28
N ASN A 163 10.22 -16.66 -10.90
CA ASN A 163 10.50 -17.96 -10.29
C ASN A 163 11.38 -17.83 -9.04
N GLU A 164 12.39 -16.96 -9.05
CA GLU A 164 13.22 -16.68 -7.88
C GLU A 164 12.40 -16.08 -6.76
N PHE A 165 11.59 -15.05 -7.05
CA PHE A 165 10.69 -14.45 -6.07
C PHE A 165 9.77 -15.49 -5.42
N LEU A 166 9.12 -16.31 -6.22
CA LEU A 166 8.22 -17.35 -5.71
C LEU A 166 8.95 -18.42 -4.90
N THR A 167 10.18 -18.77 -5.30
CA THR A 167 11.02 -19.73 -4.57
C THR A 167 11.44 -19.18 -3.21
N GLN A 168 11.89 -17.95 -3.14
CA GLN A 168 12.25 -17.30 -1.88
C GLN A 168 11.03 -17.16 -0.97
N MET A 169 9.89 -16.75 -1.51
CA MET A 169 8.63 -16.63 -0.77
C MET A 169 8.18 -17.98 -0.17
N GLU A 170 8.36 -19.10 -0.88
CA GLU A 170 8.02 -20.43 -0.36
C GLU A 170 8.95 -20.92 0.75
N LYS A 171 10.23 -20.56 0.67
CA LYS A 171 11.25 -20.94 1.67
C LYS A 171 11.19 -20.04 2.92
N PHE A 172 10.56 -18.89 2.83
CA PHE A 172 10.53 -17.92 3.93
C PHE A 172 9.62 -18.40 5.06
N GLU A 173 10.18 -18.55 6.24
CA GLU A 173 9.49 -19.03 7.44
C GLU A 173 8.77 -17.90 8.20
N GLY A 174 8.85 -16.64 7.73
CA GLY A 174 8.17 -15.48 8.29
C GLY A 174 6.84 -15.16 7.62
N ILE A 175 6.37 -13.94 7.83
CA ILE A 175 5.16 -13.42 7.19
C ILE A 175 5.56 -12.56 6.00
N VAL A 176 5.05 -12.88 4.82
CA VAL A 176 5.19 -12.06 3.62
C VAL A 176 3.82 -11.59 3.15
N ILE A 177 3.72 -10.31 2.87
CA ILE A 177 2.53 -9.67 2.32
C ILE A 177 2.92 -9.09 0.97
N CYS A 178 2.12 -9.35 -0.05
CA CYS A 178 2.28 -8.77 -1.37
C CYS A 178 1.06 -7.91 -1.69
N THR A 179 1.25 -6.76 -2.32
CA THR A 179 0.14 -5.95 -2.84
C THR A 179 0.22 -5.84 -4.36
N THR A 180 -0.93 -5.79 -5.02
CA THR A 180 -1.03 -5.58 -6.46
C THR A 180 -2.32 -4.83 -6.82
N ASN A 181 -2.24 -3.98 -7.84
CA ASN A 181 -3.42 -3.33 -8.40
C ASN A 181 -4.08 -4.15 -9.52
N LEU A 182 -3.48 -5.27 -9.90
CA LEU A 182 -3.87 -6.07 -11.04
C LEU A 182 -4.70 -7.29 -10.61
N ARG A 183 -5.97 -7.33 -11.05
CA ARG A 183 -6.88 -8.44 -10.74
C ARG A 183 -6.56 -9.73 -11.51
N ASN A 184 -6.07 -9.64 -12.76
CA ASN A 184 -6.08 -10.74 -13.72
C ASN A 184 -4.68 -11.24 -14.15
N ILE A 185 -3.60 -10.76 -13.52
CA ILE A 185 -2.23 -11.06 -13.99
C ILE A 185 -1.65 -12.33 -13.40
N MET A 186 -2.20 -12.80 -12.28
CA MET A 186 -1.67 -14.00 -11.66
C MET A 186 -2.30 -15.27 -12.24
N ASP A 187 -1.48 -16.13 -12.80
CA ASP A 187 -1.90 -17.46 -13.16
C ASP A 187 -2.29 -18.31 -11.93
N LYS A 188 -3.02 -19.39 -12.15
CA LYS A 188 -3.48 -20.28 -11.08
C LYS A 188 -2.29 -20.90 -10.29
N ALA A 189 -1.13 -21.05 -10.91
CA ALA A 189 0.04 -21.62 -10.25
C ALA A 189 0.64 -20.65 -9.23
N MET A 190 0.62 -19.35 -9.53
CA MET A 190 1.04 -18.29 -8.59
C MET A 190 0.04 -18.14 -7.44
N GLN A 191 -1.26 -18.13 -7.75
CA GLN A 191 -2.31 -18.01 -6.73
C GLN A 191 -2.21 -19.10 -5.65
N ARG A 192 -1.90 -20.34 -6.04
CA ARG A 192 -1.77 -21.49 -5.11
C ARG A 192 -0.64 -21.34 -4.08
N ARG A 193 0.26 -20.38 -4.27
CA ARG A 193 1.39 -20.13 -3.36
C ARG A 193 1.03 -19.20 -2.21
N PHE A 194 -0.09 -18.48 -2.32
CA PHE A 194 -0.60 -17.64 -1.25
C PHE A 194 -1.60 -18.42 -0.38
N HIS A 195 -1.48 -18.26 0.94
CA HIS A 195 -2.39 -18.88 1.90
C HIS A 195 -3.69 -18.06 2.06
N ILE A 196 -3.56 -16.73 2.01
CA ILE A 196 -4.67 -15.79 2.16
C ILE A 196 -4.64 -14.84 0.97
N MET A 197 -5.76 -14.73 0.27
CA MET A 197 -5.92 -13.79 -0.85
C MET A 197 -7.11 -12.90 -0.55
N VAL A 198 -6.90 -11.58 -0.54
CA VAL A 198 -7.91 -10.59 -0.17
C VAL A 198 -8.12 -9.61 -1.31
N GLU A 199 -9.33 -9.57 -1.81
CA GLU A 199 -9.75 -8.58 -2.81
C GLU A 199 -10.18 -7.28 -2.13
N PHE A 200 -9.61 -6.17 -2.54
CA PHE A 200 -10.00 -4.82 -2.16
C PHE A 200 -10.91 -4.24 -3.24
N LYS A 201 -12.15 -3.94 -2.87
CA LYS A 201 -13.22 -3.46 -3.74
C LYS A 201 -13.45 -1.96 -3.55
N ALA A 202 -14.31 -1.39 -4.38
CA ALA A 202 -14.82 -0.04 -4.20
C ALA A 202 -15.57 0.11 -2.88
N LEU A 203 -15.60 1.32 -2.35
CA LEU A 203 -16.31 1.66 -1.13
C LEU A 203 -17.81 1.36 -1.29
N LYS A 204 -18.44 1.00 -0.16
CA LYS A 204 -19.90 0.98 0.01
C LYS A 204 -20.37 2.28 0.63
N ASP A 205 -21.68 2.46 0.74
CA ASP A 205 -22.32 3.66 1.29
C ASP A 205 -21.74 4.01 2.68
N GLU A 206 -21.64 3.02 3.57
CA GLU A 206 -21.14 3.22 4.93
C GLU A 206 -19.66 3.68 4.96
N GLY A 207 -18.86 3.15 4.03
CA GLY A 207 -17.46 3.55 3.86
C GLY A 207 -17.32 4.96 3.30
N VAL A 208 -18.18 5.35 2.36
CA VAL A 208 -18.24 6.72 1.80
C VAL A 208 -18.65 7.69 2.90
N GLU A 209 -19.72 7.41 3.65
CA GLU A 209 -20.19 8.23 4.77
C GLU A 209 -19.11 8.47 5.81
N SER A 210 -18.46 7.39 6.27
CA SER A 210 -17.37 7.47 7.24
C SER A 210 -16.21 8.34 6.75
N LEU A 211 -15.83 8.24 5.47
CA LEU A 211 -14.75 9.02 4.90
C LEU A 211 -15.12 10.48 4.67
N LEU A 212 -16.36 10.77 4.28
CA LEU A 212 -16.86 12.14 4.20
C LEU A 212 -16.78 12.82 5.58
N GLY A 213 -17.28 12.18 6.62
CA GLY A 213 -17.18 12.69 7.99
C GLY A 213 -15.74 12.86 8.49
N LYS A 214 -14.83 11.97 8.09
CA LYS A 214 -13.41 12.03 8.48
C LYS A 214 -12.64 13.15 7.77
N TYR A 215 -12.80 13.28 6.46
CA TYR A 215 -12.00 14.22 5.65
C TYR A 215 -12.64 15.59 5.51
N PHE A 216 -13.96 15.68 5.68
CA PHE A 216 -14.75 16.89 5.52
C PHE A 216 -15.72 17.12 6.70
N PRO A 217 -15.23 17.18 7.95
CA PRO A 217 -16.05 17.14 9.16
C PRO A 217 -16.94 18.39 9.38
N HIS A 218 -16.76 19.43 8.56
CA HIS A 218 -17.52 20.69 8.65
C HIS A 218 -18.67 20.77 7.65
N PHE A 219 -18.91 19.70 6.91
CA PHE A 219 -19.91 19.62 5.85
C PHE A 219 -20.92 18.51 6.16
N ASP A 220 -22.20 18.77 5.86
CA ASP A 220 -23.31 17.84 6.05
C ASP A 220 -23.71 17.24 4.69
N PHE A 221 -23.39 15.98 4.46
CA PHE A 221 -23.71 15.30 3.20
C PHE A 221 -25.03 14.55 3.30
N SER A 222 -25.89 14.69 2.29
CA SER A 222 -27.14 13.97 2.21
C SER A 222 -26.92 12.47 1.84
N GLU A 223 -27.92 11.62 2.13
CA GLU A 223 -27.90 10.25 1.65
C GLU A 223 -27.79 10.15 0.11
N GLU A 224 -28.32 11.15 -0.61
CA GLU A 224 -28.19 11.22 -2.06
C GLU A 224 -26.76 11.45 -2.50
N ASP A 225 -26.01 12.33 -1.83
CA ASP A 225 -24.60 12.58 -2.09
C ASP A 225 -23.78 11.31 -1.87
N ILE A 226 -24.02 10.61 -0.77
CA ILE A 226 -23.35 9.35 -0.45
C ILE A 226 -23.62 8.32 -1.57
N ARG A 227 -24.88 8.13 -1.97
CA ARG A 227 -25.24 7.20 -3.05
C ARG A 227 -24.69 7.59 -4.41
N ARG A 228 -24.58 8.88 -4.70
CA ARG A 228 -23.96 9.38 -5.95
C ARG A 228 -22.49 8.99 -6.04
N ILE A 229 -21.77 9.01 -4.93
CA ILE A 229 -20.35 8.63 -4.89
C ILE A 229 -20.19 7.11 -4.90
N SER A 230 -20.95 6.38 -4.08
CA SER A 230 -20.80 4.92 -3.90
C SER A 230 -21.26 4.10 -5.09
N ARG A 231 -22.12 4.66 -5.97
CA ARG A 231 -22.55 3.96 -7.21
C ARG A 231 -21.38 3.63 -8.15
N PHE A 232 -20.26 4.34 -8.04
CA PHE A 232 -19.07 4.07 -8.84
C PHE A 232 -18.30 2.89 -8.28
N GLN A 233 -18.00 1.92 -9.14
CA GLN A 233 -17.21 0.74 -8.77
C GLN A 233 -15.70 1.01 -8.71
N SER A 234 -15.31 2.26 -8.54
CA SER A 234 -13.93 2.74 -8.51
C SER A 234 -13.61 3.63 -7.31
N ALA A 235 -14.61 4.01 -6.49
CA ALA A 235 -14.42 4.86 -5.32
C ALA A 235 -13.55 4.17 -4.24
N THR A 236 -12.50 4.86 -3.80
CA THR A 236 -11.52 4.33 -2.85
C THR A 236 -11.17 5.35 -1.77
N PRO A 237 -10.68 4.93 -0.59
CA PRO A 237 -10.25 5.86 0.46
C PRO A 237 -9.22 6.89 0.00
N GLY A 238 -8.34 6.52 -0.94
CA GLY A 238 -7.34 7.41 -1.50
C GLY A 238 -7.91 8.64 -2.22
N ASP A 239 -9.11 8.54 -2.77
CA ASP A 239 -9.76 9.66 -3.47
C ASP A 239 -10.12 10.79 -2.51
N PHE A 240 -10.64 10.45 -1.34
CA PHE A 240 -10.98 11.40 -0.28
C PHE A 240 -9.74 12.12 0.26
N GLY A 241 -8.65 11.38 0.50
CA GLY A 241 -7.39 11.96 0.92
C GLY A 241 -6.78 12.89 -0.14
N ASN A 242 -6.83 12.49 -1.40
CA ASN A 242 -6.35 13.30 -2.52
C ASN A 242 -7.17 14.58 -2.68
N LEU A 243 -8.51 14.48 -2.65
CA LEU A 243 -9.38 15.65 -2.75
C LEU A 243 -9.16 16.59 -1.56
N SER A 244 -9.17 16.07 -0.33
CA SER A 244 -8.92 16.88 0.88
C SER A 244 -7.58 17.62 0.78
N SER A 245 -6.53 16.96 0.28
CA SER A 245 -5.22 17.60 0.06
C SER A 245 -5.28 18.70 -0.99
N ARG A 246 -6.03 18.52 -2.09
CA ARG A 246 -6.22 19.53 -3.14
C ARG A 246 -7.01 20.75 -2.64
N LEU A 247 -8.04 20.56 -1.83
CA LEU A 247 -8.88 21.63 -1.31
C LEU A 247 -8.10 22.61 -0.43
N ARG A 248 -6.98 22.21 0.16
CA ARG A 248 -6.10 23.12 0.92
C ARG A 248 -5.53 24.27 0.08
N PHE A 249 -5.46 24.13 -1.24
CA PHE A 249 -4.95 25.14 -2.16
C PHE A 249 -6.07 26.02 -2.76
N MET A 250 -7.32 25.80 -2.37
CA MET A 250 -8.48 26.51 -2.94
C MET A 250 -8.98 27.63 -1.99
N ASN A 251 -9.71 28.59 -2.55
CA ASN A 251 -10.49 29.53 -1.73
C ASN A 251 -11.61 28.76 -1.03
N GLN A 252 -11.58 28.74 0.31
CA GLN A 252 -12.50 27.97 1.15
C GLN A 252 -13.97 28.39 0.98
N GLU A 253 -14.25 29.64 0.60
CA GLU A 253 -15.61 30.10 0.31
C GLU A 253 -16.29 29.39 -0.87
N LYS A 254 -15.48 28.78 -1.75
CA LYS A 254 -15.98 28.02 -2.92
C LYS A 254 -16.15 26.54 -2.63
N VAL A 255 -15.70 26.09 -1.48
CA VAL A 255 -15.79 24.66 -1.10
C VAL A 255 -17.14 24.46 -0.43
N THR A 256 -18.00 23.71 -1.08
CA THR A 256 -19.36 23.33 -0.61
C THR A 256 -19.53 21.81 -0.67
N GLU A 257 -20.56 21.28 -0.02
CA GLU A 257 -20.92 19.86 -0.09
C GLU A 257 -21.11 19.41 -1.56
N THR A 258 -21.84 20.23 -2.33
CA THR A 258 -22.07 19.96 -3.76
C THR A 258 -20.76 19.91 -4.53
N TYR A 259 -19.85 20.87 -4.29
CA TYR A 259 -18.55 20.88 -4.95
C TYR A 259 -17.73 19.63 -4.64
N ILE A 260 -17.67 19.22 -3.36
CA ILE A 260 -16.94 18.02 -2.92
C ILE A 260 -17.52 16.77 -3.59
N THR A 261 -18.86 16.63 -3.59
CA THR A 261 -19.55 15.50 -4.22
C THR A 261 -19.28 15.43 -5.72
N GLU A 262 -19.38 16.57 -6.43
CA GLU A 262 -19.11 16.64 -7.87
C GLU A 262 -17.66 16.29 -8.21
N GLU A 263 -16.70 16.80 -7.46
CA GLU A 263 -15.27 16.49 -7.69
C GLU A 263 -14.98 15.00 -7.42
N LEU A 264 -15.54 14.41 -6.36
CA LEU A 264 -15.42 12.97 -6.11
C LEU A 264 -16.03 12.16 -7.25
N CYS A 265 -17.23 12.50 -7.71
CA CYS A 265 -17.87 11.83 -8.85
C CYS A 265 -17.05 11.96 -10.14
N LYS A 266 -16.54 13.15 -10.44
CA LYS A 266 -15.70 13.40 -11.61
C LYS A 266 -14.41 12.56 -11.59
N MET A 267 -13.75 12.47 -10.44
CA MET A 267 -12.57 11.60 -10.27
C MET A 267 -12.90 10.14 -10.58
N GLN A 268 -14.10 9.66 -10.25
CA GLN A 268 -14.53 8.30 -10.55
C GLN A 268 -14.84 8.11 -12.04
N GLU A 269 -15.50 9.07 -12.67
CA GLU A 269 -15.77 9.07 -14.10
C GLU A 269 -14.47 9.00 -14.91
N GLU A 270 -13.47 9.80 -14.56
CA GLU A 270 -12.15 9.79 -15.19
C GLU A 270 -11.46 8.42 -15.07
N LYS A 271 -11.55 7.76 -13.91
CA LYS A 271 -11.01 6.39 -13.71
C LYS A 271 -11.74 5.34 -14.56
N GLU A 272 -13.05 5.44 -14.72
CA GLU A 272 -13.83 4.50 -15.53
C GLU A 272 -13.63 4.72 -17.02
N PHE A 273 -13.52 5.99 -17.47
CA PHE A 273 -13.19 6.33 -18.85
C PHE A 273 -11.80 5.84 -19.24
N GLY A 274 -10.80 6.02 -18.40
CA GLY A 274 -9.45 5.52 -18.62
C GLY A 274 -9.38 4.00 -18.79
N LYS A 275 -10.26 3.25 -18.14
CA LYS A 275 -10.38 1.80 -18.32
C LYS A 275 -10.98 1.40 -19.67
N ARG A 276 -11.89 2.21 -20.23
CA ARG A 276 -12.55 1.93 -21.53
C ARG A 276 -11.67 2.27 -22.73
N SER A 277 -10.74 3.21 -22.60
CA SER A 277 -9.87 3.65 -23.68
C SER A 277 -8.65 2.76 -23.93
N ILE A 278 -8.33 1.84 -23.01
CA ILE A 278 -7.20 0.90 -23.13
C ILE A 278 -7.61 -0.44 -23.77
N GLY A 279 -8.91 -0.67 -23.99
CA GLY A 279 -9.41 -1.83 -24.72
C GLY A 279 -9.35 -1.57 -26.22
N PHE A 280 -8.38 -2.15 -26.93
CA PHE A 280 -8.44 -2.28 -28.38
C PHE A 280 -9.74 -3.03 -28.74
N ARG A 281 -10.57 -2.42 -29.59
CA ARG A 281 -11.65 -3.14 -30.25
C ARG A 281 -11.00 -4.00 -31.33
N ASP A 282 -11.18 -5.31 -31.25
CA ASP A 282 -11.03 -6.23 -32.39
C ASP A 282 -12.09 -5.94 -33.44
#